data_aa13a81928488209cdda3e267f2aa2d0
#
_entry.id   aa13a81928488209cdda3e267f2aa2d0
#
_cell.length_a   1.000
_cell.length_b   1.000
_cell.length_c   1.000
_cell.angle_alpha   90.00
_cell.angle_beta   90.00
_cell.angle_gamma   90.00
#
_symmetry.space_group_name_H-M   'P 1'
#
loop_
_entity.id
_entity.type
_entity.pdbx_description
1 polymer ?
#
loop_
_entity_poly.entity_id
_entity_poly.type
_entity_poly.pdbx_seq_one_letter_code
_entity_poly.pdbx_strand_id
1 'polypeptide(L)'
;MKSPKTSKSKRPIGIDLFAGAGGLSLGFEQAGFDVAAAVEIDPVHCAIHKFNFPHCVVIPKSVSELTGAEIRRLANLGDKKIDCVFGGPPCQGFSLIGQRVLDDPRNSLVKDFVRIVSELDADTFVFENVKGLTLGKHRAFLDELVAEFDARGYSIRLPWRVLDAAMYGVPQHRQRLILFGAKKNVQLPDYPLAITNPADGSRNILGLPHGPNCKDAIGDLPDVDRFEKLIESDSIKTKALKKPSPYAAEMRCLTDNPWHFGYQRNWDPNFLTSSARTMHTDISRLRFTETEQGTAEPISRFFKLSPVGLCNTLRAGTDGSRGAFTSPRPIHFNYARCITVREMARLHGFPDWFRLHSTKWHGGRQVGNAVPPPLARKIAAEVITALGKSPIKPTEAIDLGDETLLYMELSEAAEHFGVEKPSSRRDKKSGAKKRKQSETEASRLSRLRLING
;
A
#
# COMPACT_ATOMS: atom_id res chain seq x y z
N MET A 1 -39.92 7.54 34.60
CA MET A 1 -39.02 6.54 34.01
C MET A 1 -38.14 7.26 32.97
N LYS A 2 -36.87 7.44 33.27
CA LYS A 2 -35.89 8.00 32.27
C LYS A 2 -35.50 6.89 31.31
N SER A 3 -35.79 7.04 30.02
CA SER A 3 -35.33 6.13 28.98
C SER A 3 -33.81 5.94 29.08
N PRO A 4 -33.29 4.71 28.92
CA PRO A 4 -31.85 4.49 28.93
C PRO A 4 -31.23 5.27 27.75
N LYS A 5 -30.27 6.16 28.03
CA LYS A 5 -29.43 6.77 27.02
C LYS A 5 -28.70 5.63 26.31
N THR A 6 -29.14 5.26 25.12
CA THR A 6 -28.38 4.38 24.25
C THR A 6 -27.01 5.03 24.01
N SER A 7 -25.99 4.48 24.63
CA SER A 7 -24.61 4.82 24.35
C SER A 7 -24.41 4.56 22.85
N LYS A 8 -24.26 5.63 22.05
CA LYS A 8 -23.87 5.46 20.63
C LYS A 8 -22.59 4.64 20.61
N SER A 9 -22.67 3.41 20.10
CA SER A 9 -21.50 2.54 19.92
C SER A 9 -20.45 3.35 19.14
N LYS A 10 -19.27 3.50 19.72
CA LYS A 10 -18.16 4.19 19.07
C LYS A 10 -17.45 3.23 18.14
N ARG A 11 -16.96 3.74 16.99
CA ARG A 11 -16.09 2.97 16.08
C ARG A 11 -14.83 2.53 16.84
N PRO A 12 -14.30 1.31 16.57
CA PRO A 12 -13.05 0.86 17.16
C PRO A 12 -11.88 1.77 16.74
N ILE A 13 -10.94 1.98 17.64
CA ILE A 13 -9.76 2.82 17.41
C ILE A 13 -8.60 1.96 16.91
N GLY A 14 -8.05 2.36 15.76
CA GLY A 14 -6.86 1.77 15.16
C GLY A 14 -5.65 2.71 15.15
N ILE A 15 -4.45 2.16 15.29
CA ILE A 15 -3.18 2.86 15.14
C ILE A 15 -2.38 2.16 14.04
N ASP A 16 -1.98 2.92 13.00
CA ASP A 16 -1.17 2.41 11.88
C ASP A 16 0.31 2.72 12.10
N LEU A 17 1.13 1.69 12.23
CA LEU A 17 2.58 1.81 12.35
C LEU A 17 3.23 1.47 11.00
N PHE A 18 4.21 2.27 10.57
CA PHE A 18 4.81 2.17 9.23
C PHE A 18 3.78 2.42 8.12
N ALA A 19 2.96 3.44 8.32
CA ALA A 19 1.71 3.64 7.61
C ALA A 19 1.87 3.92 6.10
N GLY A 20 3.03 4.39 5.65
CA GLY A 20 3.23 4.79 4.26
C GLY A 20 2.19 5.82 3.81
N ALA A 21 1.65 5.64 2.62
CA ALA A 21 0.58 6.50 2.10
C ALA A 21 -0.82 6.11 2.59
N GLY A 22 -0.97 5.03 3.39
CA GLY A 22 -2.23 4.67 4.03
C GLY A 22 -3.03 3.55 3.36
N GLY A 23 -2.38 2.56 2.75
CA GLY A 23 -3.09 1.40 2.17
C GLY A 23 -3.80 0.54 3.22
N LEU A 24 -3.13 0.24 4.35
CA LEU A 24 -3.73 -0.43 5.50
C LEU A 24 -4.77 0.47 6.16
N SER A 25 -4.42 1.74 6.43
CA SER A 25 -5.35 2.72 7.00
C SER A 25 -6.67 2.80 6.24
N LEU A 26 -6.64 2.83 4.90
CA LEU A 26 -7.86 2.86 4.09
C LEU A 26 -8.70 1.59 4.26
N GLY A 27 -8.07 0.41 4.25
CA GLY A 27 -8.78 -0.84 4.46
C GLY A 27 -9.41 -0.95 5.85
N PHE A 28 -8.69 -0.52 6.90
CA PHE A 28 -9.20 -0.48 8.27
C PHE A 28 -10.35 0.52 8.42
N GLU A 29 -10.21 1.72 7.85
CA GLU A 29 -11.30 2.70 7.85
C GLU A 29 -12.56 2.14 7.14
N GLN A 30 -12.38 1.53 5.96
CA GLN A 30 -13.47 0.90 5.21
C GLN A 30 -14.11 -0.30 5.91
N ALA A 31 -13.39 -0.97 6.81
CA ALA A 31 -13.95 -2.01 7.66
C ALA A 31 -14.75 -1.46 8.83
N GLY A 32 -14.55 -0.19 9.22
CA GLY A 32 -15.29 0.49 10.29
C GLY A 32 -14.44 0.98 11.45
N PHE A 33 -13.11 1.00 11.33
CA PHE A 33 -12.22 1.61 12.31
C PHE A 33 -12.14 3.14 12.15
N ASP A 34 -11.87 3.82 13.26
CA ASP A 34 -11.28 5.16 13.26
C ASP A 34 -9.77 5.01 13.41
N VAL A 35 -9.04 5.30 12.34
CA VAL A 35 -7.58 5.31 12.36
C VAL A 35 -7.14 6.62 13.02
N ALA A 36 -6.87 6.56 14.32
CA ALA A 36 -6.64 7.76 15.13
C ALA A 36 -5.23 8.32 14.98
N ALA A 37 -4.24 7.47 14.74
CA ALA A 37 -2.86 7.88 14.48
C ALA A 37 -2.20 6.99 13.44
N ALA A 38 -1.29 7.60 12.69
CA ALA A 38 -0.40 6.94 11.73
C ALA A 38 1.05 7.38 11.98
N VAL A 39 1.94 6.42 12.19
CA VAL A 39 3.37 6.67 12.39
C VAL A 39 4.11 6.30 11.11
N GLU A 40 4.84 7.26 10.54
CA GLU A 40 5.62 7.09 9.30
C GLU A 40 6.86 7.98 9.35
N ILE A 41 8.00 7.45 8.95
CA ILE A 41 9.27 8.20 8.98
C ILE A 41 9.48 9.07 7.74
N ASP A 42 8.93 8.69 6.59
CA ASP A 42 9.09 9.44 5.33
C ASP A 42 8.10 10.61 5.29
N PRO A 43 8.57 11.87 5.38
CA PRO A 43 7.67 13.03 5.45
C PRO A 43 6.84 13.22 4.17
N VAL A 44 7.28 12.74 3.01
CA VAL A 44 6.49 12.77 1.77
C VAL A 44 5.31 11.77 1.87
N HIS A 45 5.52 10.61 2.48
CA HIS A 45 4.42 9.68 2.77
C HIS A 45 3.47 10.26 3.82
N CYS A 46 4.00 10.91 4.85
CA CYS A 46 3.20 11.61 5.87
C CYS A 46 2.27 12.67 5.23
N ALA A 47 2.78 13.45 4.28
CA ALA A 47 1.99 14.47 3.58
C ALA A 47 0.81 13.85 2.82
N ILE A 48 1.04 12.77 2.09
CA ILE A 48 -0.01 12.05 1.37
C ILE A 48 -1.01 11.38 2.32
N HIS A 49 -0.52 10.80 3.42
CA HIS A 49 -1.41 10.23 4.44
C HIS A 49 -2.30 11.32 5.05
N LYS A 50 -1.73 12.45 5.46
CA LYS A 50 -2.46 13.58 6.02
C LYS A 50 -3.52 14.14 5.06
N PHE A 51 -3.21 14.18 3.75
CA PHE A 51 -4.16 14.60 2.72
C PHE A 51 -5.38 13.68 2.65
N ASN A 52 -5.18 12.37 2.61
CA ASN A 52 -6.26 11.39 2.42
C ASN A 52 -7.05 11.11 3.72
N PHE A 53 -6.43 11.32 4.87
CA PHE A 53 -6.99 11.02 6.20
C PHE A 53 -6.89 12.24 7.14
N PRO A 54 -7.67 13.31 6.89
CA PRO A 54 -7.55 14.56 7.65
C PRO A 54 -7.89 14.41 9.14
N HIS A 55 -8.65 13.38 9.52
CA HIS A 55 -9.02 13.08 10.91
C HIS A 55 -7.96 12.21 11.63
N CYS A 56 -6.99 11.65 10.91
CA CYS A 56 -5.89 10.89 11.46
C CYS A 56 -4.72 11.80 11.84
N VAL A 57 -4.18 11.64 13.03
CA VAL A 57 -2.96 12.33 13.44
C VAL A 57 -1.75 11.62 12.84
N VAL A 58 -1.07 12.29 11.92
CA VAL A 58 0.15 11.76 11.31
C VAL A 58 1.36 12.16 12.14
N ILE A 59 2.16 11.18 12.57
CA ILE A 59 3.34 11.36 13.40
C ILE A 59 4.58 11.04 12.55
N PRO A 60 5.33 12.07 12.09
CA PRO A 60 6.46 11.94 11.17
C PRO A 60 7.75 11.57 11.91
N LYS A 61 7.76 10.40 12.55
CA LYS A 61 8.89 9.90 13.35
C LYS A 61 9.14 8.42 13.12
N SER A 62 10.35 7.97 13.43
CA SER A 62 10.62 6.53 13.54
C SER A 62 9.84 5.92 14.71
N VAL A 63 9.32 4.70 14.52
CA VAL A 63 8.69 3.94 15.61
C VAL A 63 9.68 3.70 16.76
N SER A 64 10.98 3.59 16.46
CA SER A 64 12.04 3.43 17.47
C SER A 64 12.25 4.65 18.37
N GLU A 65 11.84 5.84 17.93
CA GLU A 65 11.95 7.10 18.68
C GLU A 65 10.72 7.41 19.53
N LEU A 66 9.69 6.57 19.46
CA LEU A 66 8.41 6.81 20.12
C LEU A 66 8.12 5.78 21.21
N THR A 67 7.40 6.23 22.22
CA THR A 67 6.74 5.37 23.21
C THR A 67 5.22 5.36 22.95
N GLY A 68 4.52 4.35 23.46
CA GLY A 68 3.06 4.28 23.42
C GLY A 68 2.40 5.50 24.09
N ALA A 69 3.00 6.00 25.19
CA ALA A 69 2.55 7.21 25.89
C ALA A 69 2.66 8.47 25.01
N GLU A 70 3.76 8.61 24.26
CA GLU A 70 3.95 9.72 23.32
C GLU A 70 2.95 9.66 22.15
N ILE A 71 2.69 8.47 21.60
CA ILE A 71 1.66 8.30 20.56
C ILE A 71 0.30 8.71 21.10
N ARG A 72 -0.07 8.27 22.31
CA ARG A 72 -1.33 8.69 22.97
C ARG A 72 -1.42 10.20 23.15
N ARG A 73 -0.34 10.82 23.62
CA ARG A 73 -0.26 12.27 23.83
C ARG A 73 -0.39 13.05 22.52
N LEU A 74 0.38 12.66 21.50
CA LEU A 74 0.39 13.34 20.19
C LEU A 74 -0.97 13.22 19.47
N ALA A 75 -1.62 12.07 19.60
CA ALA A 75 -2.92 11.80 18.97
C ALA A 75 -4.12 12.20 19.86
N ASN A 76 -3.90 12.86 21.01
CA ASN A 76 -4.94 13.26 21.96
C ASN A 76 -5.88 12.10 22.37
N LEU A 77 -5.32 10.92 22.57
CA LEU A 77 -6.10 9.73 22.88
C LEU A 77 -6.45 9.59 24.36
N GLY A 78 -5.62 10.19 25.25
CA GLY A 78 -5.79 10.01 26.70
C GLY A 78 -5.86 8.53 27.06
N ASP A 79 -6.85 8.16 27.89
CA ASP A 79 -7.08 6.78 28.34
C ASP A 79 -8.02 5.98 27.42
N LYS A 80 -8.28 6.47 26.19
CA LYS A 80 -9.11 5.74 25.24
C LYS A 80 -8.51 4.37 24.97
N LYS A 81 -9.39 3.36 24.96
CA LYS A 81 -9.03 2.00 24.59
C LYS A 81 -8.52 1.96 23.15
N ILE A 82 -7.40 1.30 22.92
CA ILE A 82 -6.87 1.01 21.58
C ILE A 82 -7.34 -0.39 21.21
N ASP A 83 -8.17 -0.48 20.19
CA ASP A 83 -8.75 -1.74 19.76
C ASP A 83 -7.81 -2.55 18.89
N CYS A 84 -7.01 -1.89 18.03
CA CYS A 84 -6.04 -2.56 17.17
C CYS A 84 -4.82 -1.70 16.86
N VAL A 85 -3.63 -2.27 16.94
CA VAL A 85 -2.41 -1.74 16.33
C VAL A 85 -2.08 -2.59 15.11
N PHE A 86 -1.88 -1.97 13.96
CA PHE A 86 -1.54 -2.68 12.75
C PHE A 86 -0.37 -2.01 12.01
N GLY A 87 0.33 -2.78 11.18
CA GLY A 87 1.45 -2.25 10.42
C GLY A 87 2.36 -3.30 9.80
N GLY A 88 3.24 -2.83 8.90
CA GLY A 88 4.20 -3.65 8.18
C GLY A 88 5.64 -3.20 8.41
N PRO A 89 6.29 -3.55 9.54
CA PRO A 89 7.67 -3.15 9.78
C PRO A 89 8.61 -3.74 8.74
N PRO A 90 9.58 -2.96 8.22
CA PRO A 90 10.56 -3.49 7.27
C PRO A 90 11.46 -4.53 7.94
N CYS A 91 11.66 -5.65 7.26
CA CYS A 91 12.51 -6.77 7.69
C CYS A 91 13.70 -6.89 6.74
N GLN A 92 14.94 -6.67 7.22
CA GLN A 92 16.13 -6.62 6.36
C GLN A 92 17.26 -7.57 6.79
N GLY A 93 17.23 -8.16 7.99
CA GLY A 93 18.33 -8.91 8.57
C GLY A 93 18.01 -10.38 8.81
N PHE A 94 18.70 -11.30 8.11
CA PHE A 94 18.44 -12.73 8.22
C PHE A 94 19.72 -13.60 8.26
N SER A 95 20.87 -13.05 8.63
CA SER A 95 22.12 -13.82 8.55
C SER A 95 23.01 -13.62 9.76
N LEU A 96 22.67 -14.30 10.88
CA LEU A 96 23.66 -14.55 11.92
C LEU A 96 23.54 -16.01 12.37
N ILE A 97 24.61 -16.78 12.21
CA ILE A 97 24.73 -18.13 12.74
C ILE A 97 24.97 -18.00 14.25
N GLY A 98 24.05 -18.55 15.06
CA GLY A 98 24.26 -18.68 16.51
C GLY A 98 23.69 -17.54 17.38
N GLN A 99 23.01 -16.51 16.81
CA GLN A 99 22.29 -15.47 17.58
C GLN A 99 20.80 -15.51 17.25
N ARG A 100 19.95 -15.04 18.17
CA ARG A 100 18.51 -14.86 17.90
C ARG A 100 18.37 -13.89 16.72
N VAL A 101 17.54 -14.25 15.74
CA VAL A 101 17.33 -13.43 14.52
C VAL A 101 16.68 -12.09 14.86
N LEU A 102 15.82 -12.06 15.89
CA LEU A 102 15.25 -10.82 16.41
C LEU A 102 16.29 -9.85 16.99
N ASP A 103 17.45 -10.35 17.46
CA ASP A 103 18.50 -9.50 18.03
C ASP A 103 19.41 -8.85 16.99
N ASP A 104 19.24 -9.18 15.72
CA ASP A 104 19.91 -8.48 14.62
C ASP A 104 19.44 -7.01 14.58
N PRO A 105 20.35 -6.01 14.63
CA PRO A 105 19.98 -4.60 14.58
C PRO A 105 19.12 -4.20 13.39
N ARG A 106 19.20 -4.95 12.28
CA ARG A 106 18.38 -4.74 11.09
C ARG A 106 16.91 -5.12 11.28
N ASN A 107 16.58 -5.87 12.34
CA ASN A 107 15.23 -6.27 12.74
C ASN A 107 14.70 -5.47 13.94
N SER A 108 15.41 -4.44 14.39
CA SER A 108 15.02 -3.59 15.54
C SER A 108 13.59 -3.05 15.39
N LEU A 109 13.19 -2.65 14.19
CA LEU A 109 11.83 -2.11 13.93
C LEU A 109 10.71 -3.14 14.15
N VAL A 110 10.99 -4.44 14.04
CA VAL A 110 10.03 -5.49 14.40
C VAL A 110 9.89 -5.59 15.93
N LYS A 111 11.00 -5.48 16.69
CA LYS A 111 10.95 -5.39 18.16
C LYS A 111 10.20 -4.14 18.61
N ASP A 112 10.41 -3.02 17.92
CA ASP A 112 9.69 -1.78 18.20
C ASP A 112 8.19 -1.91 17.93
N PHE A 113 7.78 -2.64 16.88
CA PHE A 113 6.37 -2.97 16.66
C PHE A 113 5.79 -3.71 17.86
N VAL A 114 6.45 -4.77 18.32
CA VAL A 114 6.02 -5.56 19.51
C VAL A 114 5.95 -4.69 20.76
N ARG A 115 6.95 -3.85 20.98
CA ARG A 115 7.03 -2.92 22.11
C ARG A 115 5.86 -1.94 22.11
N ILE A 116 5.60 -1.27 20.98
CA ILE A 116 4.52 -0.28 20.86
C ILE A 116 3.15 -0.91 21.01
N VAL A 117 2.92 -2.11 20.46
CA VAL A 117 1.67 -2.86 20.67
C VAL A 117 1.40 -3.06 22.17
N SER A 118 2.44 -3.46 22.92
CA SER A 118 2.36 -3.67 24.37
C SER A 118 2.18 -2.36 25.15
N GLU A 119 2.94 -1.31 24.82
CA GLU A 119 2.90 -0.01 25.50
C GLU A 119 1.56 0.73 25.28
N LEU A 120 0.94 0.54 24.10
CA LEU A 120 -0.40 1.06 23.81
C LEU A 120 -1.50 0.25 24.48
N ASP A 121 -1.16 -0.91 25.05
CA ASP A 121 -2.12 -1.85 25.65
C ASP A 121 -3.25 -2.18 24.65
N ALA A 122 -2.90 -2.49 23.41
CA ALA A 122 -3.87 -2.76 22.35
C ALA A 122 -4.55 -4.12 22.56
N ASP A 123 -5.86 -4.20 22.32
CA ASP A 123 -6.59 -5.47 22.45
C ASP A 123 -6.16 -6.49 21.42
N THR A 124 -5.91 -6.02 20.18
CA THR A 124 -5.51 -6.85 19.06
C THR A 124 -4.38 -6.18 18.28
N PHE A 125 -3.69 -6.95 17.47
CA PHE A 125 -2.76 -6.41 16.49
C PHE A 125 -2.78 -7.18 15.17
N VAL A 126 -2.36 -6.51 14.10
CA VAL A 126 -2.12 -7.09 12.78
C VAL A 126 -0.71 -6.75 12.34
N PHE A 127 0.12 -7.77 12.23
CA PHE A 127 1.48 -7.66 11.69
C PHE A 127 1.47 -8.12 10.22
N GLU A 128 1.88 -7.26 9.32
CA GLU A 128 1.99 -7.55 7.89
C GLU A 128 3.46 -7.65 7.47
N ASN A 129 3.77 -8.58 6.55
CA ASN A 129 5.09 -8.62 5.95
C ASN A 129 5.06 -9.37 4.59
N VAL A 130 6.21 -9.40 3.92
CA VAL A 130 6.35 -10.13 2.66
C VAL A 130 6.36 -11.65 2.88
N LYS A 131 5.86 -12.42 1.90
CA LYS A 131 5.87 -13.90 1.92
C LYS A 131 7.26 -14.48 2.22
N GLY A 132 8.33 -13.82 1.76
CA GLY A 132 9.69 -14.31 1.97
C GLY A 132 10.04 -14.63 3.42
N LEU A 133 9.37 -14.00 4.37
CA LEU A 133 9.55 -14.24 5.81
C LEU A 133 9.13 -15.66 6.26
N THR A 134 8.32 -16.37 5.49
CA THR A 134 7.87 -17.73 5.82
C THR A 134 8.80 -18.83 5.28
N LEU A 135 9.87 -18.47 4.57
CA LEU A 135 10.70 -19.43 3.83
C LEU A 135 12.07 -19.64 4.48
N GLY A 136 12.53 -20.89 4.48
CA GLY A 136 13.89 -21.26 4.88
C GLY A 136 14.26 -20.81 6.30
N LYS A 137 15.41 -20.17 6.46
CA LYS A 137 15.94 -19.69 7.75
C LYS A 137 15.09 -18.61 8.41
N HIS A 138 14.21 -17.96 7.65
CA HIS A 138 13.33 -16.89 8.16
C HIS A 138 12.20 -17.42 9.05
N ARG A 139 11.92 -18.73 9.01
CA ARG A 139 10.89 -19.32 9.86
C ARG A 139 11.23 -19.20 11.35
N ALA A 140 12.51 -19.37 11.72
CA ALA A 140 12.95 -19.21 13.10
C ALA A 140 12.63 -17.80 13.66
N PHE A 141 12.71 -16.77 12.81
CA PHE A 141 12.31 -15.42 13.18
C PHE A 141 10.82 -15.31 13.55
N LEU A 142 9.95 -16.02 12.83
CA LEU A 142 8.51 -16.02 13.16
C LEU A 142 8.25 -16.73 14.48
N ASP A 143 8.95 -17.82 14.76
CA ASP A 143 8.84 -18.56 16.01
C ASP A 143 9.31 -17.69 17.19
N GLU A 144 10.42 -16.93 17.04
CA GLU A 144 10.89 -15.96 18.00
C GLU A 144 9.91 -14.80 18.22
N LEU A 145 9.29 -14.30 17.13
CA LEU A 145 8.28 -13.23 17.19
C LEU A 145 7.03 -13.69 17.96
N VAL A 146 6.59 -14.93 17.72
CA VAL A 146 5.48 -15.53 18.48
C VAL A 146 5.80 -15.59 19.97
N ALA A 147 7.00 -16.06 20.33
CA ALA A 147 7.43 -16.15 21.71
C ALA A 147 7.52 -14.76 22.40
N GLU A 148 7.99 -13.75 21.66
CA GLU A 148 8.08 -12.38 22.18
C GLU A 148 6.70 -11.77 22.48
N PHE A 149 5.70 -12.02 21.63
CA PHE A 149 4.32 -11.60 21.88
C PHE A 149 3.68 -12.38 23.04
N ASP A 150 3.92 -13.70 23.13
CA ASP A 150 3.39 -14.51 24.23
C ASP A 150 3.94 -14.04 25.59
N ALA A 151 5.24 -13.72 25.65
CA ALA A 151 5.88 -13.17 26.85
C ALA A 151 5.25 -11.84 27.30
N ARG A 152 4.60 -11.10 26.38
CA ARG A 152 3.88 -9.85 26.64
C ARG A 152 2.37 -10.01 26.84
N GLY A 153 1.90 -11.24 26.96
CA GLY A 153 0.48 -11.53 27.23
C GLY A 153 -0.44 -11.57 26.01
N TYR A 154 0.11 -11.67 24.82
CA TYR A 154 -0.65 -11.82 23.59
C TYR A 154 -0.61 -13.25 23.06
N SER A 155 -1.74 -13.73 22.58
CA SER A 155 -1.83 -14.97 21.80
C SER A 155 -1.78 -14.64 20.30
N ILE A 156 -1.23 -15.55 19.49
CA ILE A 156 -1.16 -15.38 18.04
C ILE A 156 -1.97 -16.49 17.36
N ARG A 157 -2.70 -16.13 16.29
CA ARG A 157 -3.43 -17.08 15.45
C ARG A 157 -2.46 -17.95 14.65
N LEU A 158 -2.36 -19.20 15.03
CA LEU A 158 -1.58 -20.21 14.31
C LEU A 158 -2.49 -21.21 13.59
N PRO A 159 -2.04 -21.78 12.47
CA PRO A 159 -0.84 -21.39 11.73
C PRO A 159 -0.99 -20.02 11.06
N TRP A 160 0.10 -19.26 10.95
CA TRP A 160 0.08 -18.01 10.18
C TRP A 160 -0.27 -18.27 8.71
N ARG A 161 -0.81 -17.26 8.02
CA ARG A 161 -1.17 -17.42 6.61
C ARG A 161 -0.55 -16.34 5.73
N VAL A 162 -0.23 -16.76 4.51
CA VAL A 162 0.10 -15.87 3.40
C VAL A 162 -1.17 -15.68 2.58
N LEU A 163 -1.66 -14.45 2.54
CA LEU A 163 -2.86 -14.09 1.79
C LEU A 163 -2.44 -13.48 0.44
N ASP A 164 -3.13 -13.87 -0.65
CA ASP A 164 -2.92 -13.28 -1.97
C ASP A 164 -4.06 -12.31 -2.29
N ALA A 165 -3.73 -11.07 -2.58
CA ALA A 165 -4.70 -10.01 -2.85
C ALA A 165 -5.67 -10.36 -4.00
N ALA A 166 -5.24 -11.17 -4.97
CA ALA A 166 -6.09 -11.67 -6.05
C ALA A 166 -7.29 -12.49 -5.58
N MET A 167 -7.21 -13.09 -4.39
CA MET A 167 -8.31 -13.83 -3.76
C MET A 167 -9.32 -12.92 -3.05
N TYR A 168 -9.06 -11.61 -3.03
CA TYR A 168 -9.85 -10.59 -2.31
C TYR A 168 -10.30 -9.45 -3.22
N GLY A 169 -10.49 -9.73 -4.51
CA GLY A 169 -11.02 -8.78 -5.48
C GLY A 169 -10.00 -7.75 -5.99
N VAL A 170 -8.70 -8.04 -5.94
CA VAL A 170 -7.65 -7.18 -6.46
C VAL A 170 -7.07 -7.77 -7.75
N PRO A 171 -6.98 -7.02 -8.86
CA PRO A 171 -6.46 -7.54 -10.14
C PRO A 171 -4.93 -7.65 -10.17
N GLN A 172 -4.35 -8.15 -9.08
CA GLN A 172 -2.91 -8.26 -8.89
C GLN A 172 -2.55 -9.43 -7.96
N HIS A 173 -1.59 -10.25 -8.36
CA HIS A 173 -0.92 -11.15 -7.44
C HIS A 173 -0.01 -10.38 -6.50
N ARG A 174 -0.40 -10.33 -5.22
CA ARG A 174 0.40 -9.74 -4.15
C ARG A 174 0.24 -10.54 -2.87
N GLN A 175 1.21 -11.39 -2.60
CA GLN A 175 1.21 -12.27 -1.45
C GLN A 175 1.82 -11.58 -0.23
N ARG A 176 1.09 -11.62 0.90
CA ARG A 176 1.50 -11.02 2.17
C ARG A 176 1.30 -12.00 3.31
N LEU A 177 2.32 -12.11 4.15
CA LEU A 177 2.21 -12.76 5.44
C LEU A 177 1.36 -11.86 6.36
N ILE A 178 0.36 -12.45 7.00
CA ILE A 178 -0.45 -11.80 8.02
C ILE A 178 -0.34 -12.61 9.30
N LEU A 179 -0.03 -11.93 10.41
CA LEU A 179 -0.16 -12.47 11.76
C LEU A 179 -1.24 -11.69 12.49
N PHE A 180 -2.20 -12.40 13.04
CA PHE A 180 -3.16 -11.85 13.98
C PHE A 180 -2.74 -12.18 15.40
N GLY A 181 -2.81 -11.20 16.28
CA GLY A 181 -2.67 -11.41 17.71
C GLY A 181 -3.73 -10.67 18.50
N ALA A 182 -4.00 -11.18 19.68
CA ALA A 182 -4.91 -10.60 20.65
C ALA A 182 -4.41 -10.83 22.08
N LYS A 183 -4.79 -9.96 23.03
CA LYS A 183 -4.61 -10.23 24.45
C LYS A 183 -5.23 -11.56 24.81
N LYS A 184 -4.69 -12.28 25.80
CA LYS A 184 -5.15 -13.62 26.20
C LYS A 184 -6.66 -13.69 26.60
N ASN A 185 -7.23 -12.56 26.98
CA ASN A 185 -8.66 -12.42 27.33
C ASN A 185 -9.54 -11.88 26.18
N VAL A 186 -8.99 -11.70 24.99
CA VAL A 186 -9.69 -11.22 23.79
C VAL A 186 -9.72 -12.34 22.75
N GLN A 187 -10.83 -12.48 22.04
CA GLN A 187 -10.94 -13.47 20.97
C GLN A 187 -9.91 -13.19 19.86
N LEU A 188 -9.21 -14.23 19.41
CA LEU A 188 -8.30 -14.13 18.28
C LEU A 188 -9.07 -13.96 16.97
N PRO A 189 -8.69 -13.00 16.11
CA PRO A 189 -9.25 -12.91 14.76
C PRO A 189 -8.97 -14.18 13.96
N ASP A 190 -9.91 -14.57 13.10
CA ASP A 190 -9.70 -15.61 12.12
C ASP A 190 -9.15 -15.04 10.80
N TYR A 191 -8.59 -15.92 9.96
CA TYR A 191 -8.16 -15.47 8.64
C TYR A 191 -9.36 -15.35 7.70
N PRO A 192 -9.46 -14.23 6.95
CA PRO A 192 -10.57 -14.00 6.06
C PRO A 192 -10.66 -15.09 4.98
N LEU A 193 -11.87 -15.53 4.68
CA LEU A 193 -12.12 -16.43 3.57
C LEU A 193 -11.92 -15.68 2.24
N ALA A 194 -11.42 -16.41 1.24
CA ALA A 194 -11.35 -15.90 -0.12
C ALA A 194 -12.76 -15.53 -0.63
N ILE A 195 -12.85 -14.46 -1.40
CA ILE A 195 -14.13 -13.98 -1.98
C ILE A 195 -14.16 -14.05 -3.51
N THR A 196 -13.00 -14.24 -4.15
CA THR A 196 -12.86 -14.37 -5.60
C THR A 196 -11.84 -15.43 -5.96
N ASN A 197 -11.99 -16.01 -7.14
CA ASN A 197 -10.91 -16.72 -7.83
C ASN A 197 -10.08 -15.73 -8.63
N PRO A 198 -8.73 -15.88 -8.69
CA PRO A 198 -7.89 -15.08 -9.56
C PRO A 198 -8.32 -15.17 -11.02
N ALA A 199 -8.37 -14.02 -11.73
CA ALA A 199 -8.86 -13.97 -13.11
C ALA A 199 -8.00 -14.75 -14.12
N ASP A 200 -6.73 -15.04 -13.77
CA ASP A 200 -5.81 -15.81 -14.60
C ASP A 200 -5.96 -17.34 -14.44
N GLY A 201 -6.92 -17.79 -13.63
CA GLY A 201 -7.16 -19.23 -13.40
C GLY A 201 -6.10 -19.95 -12.56
N SER A 202 -5.13 -19.23 -11.99
CA SER A 202 -4.07 -19.81 -11.14
C SER A 202 -4.60 -20.53 -9.90
N ARG A 203 -5.83 -20.27 -9.51
CA ARG A 203 -6.58 -20.94 -8.45
C ARG A 203 -8.06 -20.98 -8.78
N ASN A 204 -8.71 -22.09 -8.50
CA ASN A 204 -10.15 -22.25 -8.67
C ASN A 204 -10.77 -22.90 -7.42
N ILE A 205 -11.55 -22.11 -6.70
CA ILE A 205 -12.35 -22.58 -5.54
C ILE A 205 -13.81 -22.62 -6.02
N LEU A 206 -14.42 -23.80 -5.91
CA LEU A 206 -15.81 -24.01 -6.34
C LEU A 206 -16.76 -23.01 -5.61
N GLY A 207 -17.65 -22.39 -6.37
CA GLY A 207 -18.65 -21.45 -5.86
C GLY A 207 -18.17 -20.01 -5.70
N LEU A 208 -16.88 -19.71 -5.88
CA LEU A 208 -16.42 -18.33 -5.89
C LEU A 208 -16.46 -17.72 -7.31
N PRO A 209 -16.88 -16.45 -7.44
CA PRO A 209 -16.82 -15.74 -8.71
C PRO A 209 -15.36 -15.46 -9.12
N HIS A 210 -15.13 -15.23 -10.41
CA HIS A 210 -13.87 -14.70 -10.88
C HIS A 210 -13.68 -13.26 -10.41
N GLY A 211 -12.47 -12.95 -9.93
CA GLY A 211 -12.05 -11.60 -9.60
C GLY A 211 -11.81 -10.73 -10.84
N PRO A 212 -11.54 -9.43 -10.63
CA PRO A 212 -11.28 -8.50 -11.73
C PRO A 212 -9.94 -8.80 -12.40
N ASN A 213 -9.86 -8.53 -13.71
CA ASN A 213 -8.64 -8.57 -14.52
C ASN A 213 -8.08 -7.15 -14.77
N CYS A 214 -6.98 -7.03 -15.51
CA CYS A 214 -6.37 -5.73 -15.80
C CYS A 214 -7.30 -4.81 -16.61
N LYS A 215 -8.09 -5.35 -17.56
CA LYS A 215 -9.06 -4.55 -18.33
C LYS A 215 -10.18 -4.04 -17.45
N ASP A 216 -10.65 -4.84 -16.51
CA ASP A 216 -11.66 -4.40 -15.54
C ASP A 216 -11.17 -3.24 -14.69
N ALA A 217 -9.89 -3.21 -14.36
CA ALA A 217 -9.32 -2.19 -13.50
C ALA A 217 -9.04 -0.86 -14.22
N ILE A 218 -8.51 -0.89 -15.44
CA ILE A 218 -7.99 0.30 -16.10
C ILE A 218 -8.51 0.53 -17.52
N GLY A 219 -9.40 -0.34 -18.02
CA GLY A 219 -9.91 -0.26 -19.39
C GLY A 219 -10.87 0.92 -19.65
N ASP A 220 -11.47 1.49 -18.60
CA ASP A 220 -12.32 2.67 -18.66
C ASP A 220 -11.54 3.99 -18.61
N LEU A 221 -10.28 3.95 -18.20
CA LEU A 221 -9.42 5.14 -18.18
C LEU A 221 -9.05 5.58 -19.61
N PRO A 222 -8.98 6.88 -19.87
CA PRO A 222 -8.61 7.37 -21.18
C PRO A 222 -7.12 7.17 -21.46
N ASP A 223 -6.75 7.19 -22.74
CA ASP A 223 -5.34 7.25 -23.13
C ASP A 223 -4.74 8.61 -22.74
N VAL A 224 -3.85 8.59 -21.75
CA VAL A 224 -3.22 9.82 -21.26
C VAL A 224 -2.32 10.52 -22.28
N ASP A 225 -1.86 9.81 -23.31
CA ASP A 225 -1.03 10.39 -24.38
C ASP A 225 -1.81 11.43 -25.22
N ARG A 226 -3.14 11.45 -25.13
CA ARG A 226 -4.01 12.44 -25.77
C ARG A 226 -4.07 13.79 -25.02
N PHE A 227 -3.51 13.88 -23.84
CA PHE A 227 -3.58 15.09 -23.00
C PHE A 227 -2.20 15.68 -22.79
N GLU A 228 -1.85 16.72 -23.56
CA GLU A 228 -0.55 17.40 -23.44
C GLU A 228 -0.31 17.95 -22.04
N LYS A 229 -1.35 18.49 -21.39
CA LYS A 229 -1.26 19.01 -20.02
C LYS A 229 -0.67 18.00 -19.03
N LEU A 230 -0.85 16.69 -19.25
CA LEU A 230 -0.31 15.65 -18.37
C LEU A 230 1.21 15.41 -18.56
N ILE A 231 1.89 16.18 -19.40
CA ILE A 231 3.36 16.24 -19.46
C ILE A 231 3.90 17.01 -18.25
N GLU A 232 3.21 18.12 -17.89
CA GLU A 232 3.63 19.04 -16.84
C GLU A 232 2.82 18.89 -15.53
N SER A 233 1.63 18.29 -15.61
CA SER A 233 0.73 18.06 -14.49
C SER A 233 0.45 16.57 -14.29
N ASP A 234 0.08 16.19 -13.09
CA ASP A 234 -0.39 14.82 -12.78
C ASP A 234 -1.91 14.65 -12.95
N SER A 235 -2.63 15.74 -13.24
CA SER A 235 -4.09 15.74 -13.17
C SER A 235 -4.74 16.62 -14.25
N ILE A 236 -5.95 16.20 -14.66
CA ILE A 236 -6.76 16.93 -15.65
C ILE A 236 -8.25 16.68 -15.41
N LYS A 237 -9.08 17.72 -15.56
CA LYS A 237 -10.52 17.56 -15.62
C LYS A 237 -10.93 17.04 -17.01
N THR A 238 -11.66 15.93 -17.05
CA THR A 238 -12.04 15.28 -18.31
C THR A 238 -13.34 14.51 -18.21
N LYS A 239 -14.09 14.47 -19.32
CA LYS A 239 -15.27 13.61 -19.51
C LYS A 239 -14.94 12.37 -20.36
N ALA A 240 -13.65 12.12 -20.67
CA ALA A 240 -13.23 11.04 -21.56
C ALA A 240 -13.15 9.66 -20.89
N LEU A 241 -13.63 9.52 -19.65
CA LEU A 241 -13.78 8.21 -19.01
C LEU A 241 -14.81 7.38 -19.76
N LYS A 242 -14.47 6.12 -20.05
CA LYS A 242 -15.37 5.19 -20.73
C LYS A 242 -16.36 4.56 -19.74
N LYS A 243 -17.26 3.71 -20.25
CA LYS A 243 -18.15 2.89 -19.41
C LYS A 243 -17.30 1.99 -18.48
N PRO A 244 -17.50 2.07 -17.17
CA PRO A 244 -16.74 1.27 -16.22
C PRO A 244 -17.20 -0.19 -16.21
N SER A 245 -16.28 -1.11 -15.89
CA SER A 245 -16.60 -2.44 -15.37
C SER A 245 -17.20 -2.32 -13.96
N PRO A 246 -17.79 -3.40 -13.40
CA PRO A 246 -18.22 -3.38 -11.98
C PRO A 246 -17.10 -2.96 -11.02
N TYR A 247 -15.89 -3.48 -11.24
CA TYR A 247 -14.72 -3.10 -10.45
C TYR A 247 -14.37 -1.61 -10.59
N ALA A 248 -14.27 -1.11 -11.82
CA ALA A 248 -13.98 0.30 -12.05
C ALA A 248 -15.09 1.22 -11.51
N ALA A 249 -16.37 0.76 -11.54
CA ALA A 249 -17.49 1.50 -10.94
C ALA A 249 -17.31 1.64 -9.41
N GLU A 250 -16.87 0.60 -8.72
CA GLU A 250 -16.53 0.68 -7.29
C GLU A 250 -15.38 1.69 -7.06
N MET A 251 -14.31 1.60 -7.83
CA MET A 251 -13.18 2.54 -7.72
C MET A 251 -13.58 3.99 -8.01
N ARG A 252 -14.55 4.22 -8.86
CA ARG A 252 -15.11 5.54 -9.20
C ARG A 252 -16.24 5.98 -8.27
N CYS A 253 -16.52 5.23 -7.20
CA CYS A 253 -17.61 5.48 -6.27
C CYS A 253 -19.00 5.57 -6.93
N LEU A 254 -19.28 4.76 -7.95
CA LEU A 254 -20.54 4.72 -8.70
C LEU A 254 -21.44 3.55 -8.27
N THR A 255 -21.05 2.76 -7.27
CA THR A 255 -21.87 1.66 -6.71
C THR A 255 -22.68 2.16 -5.52
N ASP A 256 -23.63 1.35 -5.05
CA ASP A 256 -24.51 1.72 -3.93
C ASP A 256 -23.76 1.88 -2.59
N ASN A 257 -22.62 1.23 -2.43
CA ASN A 257 -21.84 1.26 -1.19
C ASN A 257 -20.32 1.36 -1.42
N PRO A 258 -19.84 2.39 -2.11
CA PRO A 258 -18.44 2.49 -2.49
C PRO A 258 -17.48 2.79 -1.32
N TRP A 259 -18.03 3.34 -0.23
CA TRP A 259 -17.29 3.72 0.98
C TRP A 259 -17.25 2.59 2.01
N HIS A 260 -18.05 1.53 1.83
CA HIS A 260 -18.24 0.47 2.82
C HIS A 260 -18.63 1.06 4.19
N PHE A 261 -17.75 0.93 5.20
CA PHE A 261 -17.93 1.55 6.52
C PHE A 261 -16.95 2.72 6.75
N GLY A 262 -16.25 3.19 5.69
CA GLY A 262 -15.37 4.36 5.74
C GLY A 262 -16.11 5.68 5.61
N TYR A 263 -15.40 6.76 5.83
CA TYR A 263 -15.91 8.11 5.63
C TYR A 263 -16.05 8.42 4.14
N GLN A 264 -17.17 9.01 3.75
CA GLN A 264 -17.32 9.61 2.43
C GLN A 264 -16.36 10.80 2.29
N ARG A 265 -15.73 10.94 1.11
CA ARG A 265 -14.87 12.09 0.78
C ARG A 265 -15.57 13.01 -0.21
N ASN A 266 -15.44 14.33 0.01
CA ASN A 266 -15.81 15.32 -1.00
C ASN A 266 -14.72 15.40 -2.05
N TRP A 267 -15.03 15.04 -3.30
CA TRP A 267 -14.09 15.05 -4.43
C TRP A 267 -14.81 15.23 -5.76
N ASP A 268 -14.09 15.64 -6.83
CA ASP A 268 -14.65 15.76 -8.17
C ASP A 268 -14.37 14.49 -9.01
N PRO A 269 -15.40 13.67 -9.32
CA PRO A 269 -15.23 12.44 -10.07
C PRO A 269 -14.84 12.66 -11.56
N ASN A 270 -14.88 13.90 -12.05
CA ASN A 270 -14.40 14.26 -13.38
C ASN A 270 -12.91 14.59 -13.40
N PHE A 271 -12.22 14.51 -12.25
CA PHE A 271 -10.81 14.84 -12.14
C PHE A 271 -9.96 13.57 -12.24
N LEU A 272 -9.32 13.37 -13.39
CA LEU A 272 -8.35 12.31 -13.57
C LEU A 272 -7.03 12.73 -12.93
N THR A 273 -6.64 12.06 -11.83
CA THR A 273 -5.48 12.44 -11.00
C THR A 273 -4.37 11.38 -11.06
N SER A 274 -3.18 11.69 -10.57
CA SER A 274 -2.01 10.80 -10.53
C SER A 274 -1.69 10.18 -11.90
N SER A 275 -1.94 10.94 -12.97
CA SER A 275 -1.90 10.47 -14.36
C SER A 275 -0.81 11.14 -15.20
N ALA A 276 0.25 11.67 -14.58
CA ALA A 276 1.38 12.26 -15.27
C ALA A 276 1.96 11.32 -16.33
N ARG A 277 2.12 11.85 -17.56
CA ARG A 277 2.66 11.11 -18.71
C ARG A 277 4.14 10.78 -18.52
N THR A 278 4.54 9.65 -19.07
CA THR A 278 5.96 9.31 -19.22
C THR A 278 6.35 9.45 -20.69
N MET A 279 7.31 10.34 -20.95
CA MET A 279 7.86 10.47 -22.29
C MET A 279 8.82 9.29 -22.53
N HIS A 280 8.40 8.36 -23.37
CA HIS A 280 9.23 7.25 -23.85
C HIS A 280 9.86 7.60 -25.18
N THR A 281 11.09 7.10 -25.43
CA THR A 281 11.72 7.20 -26.75
C THR A 281 10.96 6.34 -27.77
N ASP A 282 11.06 6.68 -29.05
CA ASP A 282 10.41 5.92 -30.13
C ASP A 282 10.87 4.46 -30.13
N ILE A 283 12.15 4.22 -29.86
CA ILE A 283 12.72 2.86 -29.71
C ILE A 283 12.02 2.09 -28.58
N SER A 284 11.80 2.74 -27.43
CA SER A 284 11.07 2.10 -26.32
C SER A 284 9.61 1.83 -26.68
N ARG A 285 8.95 2.78 -27.37
CA ARG A 285 7.56 2.62 -27.84
C ARG A 285 7.43 1.46 -28.81
N LEU A 286 8.36 1.34 -29.77
CA LEU A 286 8.38 0.22 -30.72
C LEU A 286 8.49 -1.12 -29.98
N ARG A 287 9.47 -1.27 -29.09
CA ARG A 287 9.63 -2.49 -28.28
C ARG A 287 8.39 -2.82 -27.44
N PHE A 288 7.76 -1.80 -26.85
CA PHE A 288 6.55 -1.98 -26.07
C PHE A 288 5.37 -2.45 -26.94
N THR A 289 5.31 -2.01 -28.20
CA THR A 289 4.32 -2.49 -29.18
C THR A 289 4.54 -3.96 -29.50
N GLU A 290 5.78 -4.34 -29.80
CA GLU A 290 6.18 -5.69 -30.20
C GLU A 290 6.16 -6.71 -29.05
N THR A 291 6.26 -6.26 -27.82
CA THR A 291 6.19 -7.15 -26.65
C THR A 291 4.83 -7.81 -26.58
N GLU A 292 4.78 -9.12 -26.45
CA GLU A 292 3.56 -9.89 -26.27
C GLU A 292 2.91 -9.58 -24.90
N GLN A 293 1.57 -9.51 -24.87
CA GLN A 293 0.81 -9.34 -23.63
C GLN A 293 1.03 -10.52 -22.67
N GLY A 294 1.20 -10.24 -21.39
CA GLY A 294 1.50 -11.26 -20.38
C GLY A 294 2.96 -11.67 -20.30
N THR A 295 3.85 -11.02 -21.05
CA THR A 295 5.30 -11.30 -21.03
C THR A 295 6.13 -10.09 -20.60
N ALA A 296 7.41 -10.29 -20.32
CA ALA A 296 8.35 -9.24 -19.98
C ALA A 296 9.12 -8.76 -21.21
N GLU A 297 9.23 -7.45 -21.42
CA GLU A 297 10.04 -6.84 -22.44
C GLU A 297 11.53 -7.20 -22.20
N PRO A 298 12.25 -7.74 -23.20
CA PRO A 298 13.58 -8.34 -22.99
C PRO A 298 14.64 -7.38 -22.44
N ILE A 299 14.58 -6.09 -22.77
CA ILE A 299 15.61 -5.10 -22.42
C ILE A 299 15.31 -4.41 -21.09
N SER A 300 14.12 -3.81 -20.97
CA SER A 300 13.70 -3.11 -19.73
C SER A 300 13.25 -4.07 -18.64
N ARG A 301 12.85 -5.28 -19.02
CA ARG A 301 12.21 -6.29 -18.18
C ARG A 301 10.89 -5.81 -17.56
N PHE A 302 10.26 -4.81 -18.19
CA PHE A 302 8.93 -4.40 -17.79
C PHE A 302 7.90 -5.39 -18.31
N PHE A 303 7.04 -5.84 -17.42
CA PHE A 303 5.96 -6.76 -17.76
C PHE A 303 4.88 -6.01 -18.54
N LYS A 304 4.49 -6.53 -19.72
CA LYS A 304 3.34 -6.01 -20.46
C LYS A 304 2.07 -6.68 -19.95
N LEU A 305 1.15 -5.87 -19.45
CA LEU A 305 -0.12 -6.37 -18.92
C LEU A 305 -0.90 -7.16 -20.00
N SER A 306 -1.62 -8.18 -19.57
CA SER A 306 -2.67 -8.83 -20.38
C SER A 306 -4.03 -8.28 -19.95
N PRO A 307 -4.93 -7.91 -20.88
CA PRO A 307 -6.24 -7.38 -20.53
C PRO A 307 -7.08 -8.37 -19.72
N VAL A 308 -6.93 -9.67 -20.00
CA VAL A 308 -7.68 -10.76 -19.34
C VAL A 308 -6.94 -11.38 -18.15
N GLY A 309 -5.68 -11.01 -17.95
CA GLY A 309 -4.83 -11.53 -16.87
C GLY A 309 -4.77 -10.61 -15.66
N LEU A 310 -3.90 -10.97 -14.72
CA LEU A 310 -3.60 -10.19 -13.53
C LEU A 310 -2.31 -9.39 -13.70
N CYS A 311 -2.22 -8.28 -12.98
CA CYS A 311 -0.97 -7.54 -12.84
C CYS A 311 0.02 -8.35 -11.98
N ASN A 312 1.28 -8.35 -12.36
CA ASN A 312 2.37 -8.80 -11.49
C ASN A 312 2.50 -7.86 -10.28
N THR A 313 3.16 -8.33 -9.20
CA THR A 313 3.36 -7.50 -8.00
C THR A 313 4.00 -6.16 -8.34
N LEU A 314 3.27 -5.07 -8.11
CA LEU A 314 3.77 -3.72 -8.25
C LEU A 314 4.84 -3.44 -7.19
N ARG A 315 5.98 -2.91 -7.63
CA ARG A 315 7.18 -2.69 -6.80
C ARG A 315 7.37 -1.21 -6.52
N ALA A 316 7.90 -0.90 -5.33
CA ALA A 316 8.23 0.46 -4.93
C ALA A 316 9.41 1.08 -5.72
N GLY A 317 10.21 0.24 -6.40
CA GLY A 317 11.44 0.72 -7.02
C GLY A 317 12.57 0.93 -6.02
N THR A 318 13.58 1.70 -6.43
CA THR A 318 14.75 2.05 -5.61
C THR A 318 14.89 3.55 -5.48
N ASP A 319 15.53 3.97 -4.41
CA ASP A 319 15.97 5.35 -4.19
C ASP A 319 17.44 5.58 -4.59
N GLY A 320 17.90 6.82 -4.43
CA GLY A 320 19.25 7.21 -4.78
C GLY A 320 20.36 6.52 -3.97
N SER A 321 20.07 5.98 -2.79
CA SER A 321 21.04 5.25 -1.96
C SER A 321 21.48 3.94 -2.62
N ARG A 322 20.63 3.37 -3.45
CA ARG A 322 20.90 2.16 -4.25
C ARG A 322 21.40 2.45 -5.67
N GLY A 323 21.91 3.64 -5.92
CA GLY A 323 22.57 4.03 -7.17
C GLY A 323 21.68 4.77 -8.17
N ALA A 324 20.39 4.51 -8.23
CA ALA A 324 19.47 5.23 -9.13
C ALA A 324 18.04 5.21 -8.61
N PHE A 325 17.33 6.32 -8.81
CA PHE A 325 15.87 6.36 -8.62
C PHE A 325 15.19 5.55 -9.72
N THR A 326 14.54 4.46 -9.36
CA THR A 326 13.78 3.64 -10.30
C THR A 326 12.32 3.59 -9.90
N SER A 327 11.44 3.56 -10.88
CA SER A 327 9.99 3.34 -10.69
C SER A 327 9.53 2.32 -11.73
N PRO A 328 9.81 1.02 -11.49
CA PRO A 328 9.45 -0.01 -12.44
C PRO A 328 7.92 -0.14 -12.50
N ARG A 329 7.38 0.17 -13.66
CA ARG A 329 5.94 0.09 -13.92
C ARG A 329 5.68 -0.82 -15.11
N PRO A 330 4.63 -1.66 -15.06
CA PRO A 330 4.22 -2.45 -16.20
C PRO A 330 3.96 -1.61 -17.45
N ILE A 331 4.09 -2.26 -18.61
CA ILE A 331 3.66 -1.71 -19.90
C ILE A 331 2.13 -1.91 -19.99
N HIS A 332 1.42 -0.89 -20.45
CA HIS A 332 -0.02 -0.95 -20.66
C HIS A 332 -0.37 -1.97 -21.78
N PHE A 333 -1.48 -2.71 -21.61
CA PHE A 333 -1.86 -3.75 -22.56
C PHE A 333 -2.23 -3.22 -23.95
N ASN A 334 -2.77 -1.98 -24.07
CA ASN A 334 -3.19 -1.37 -25.34
C ASN A 334 -2.28 -0.25 -25.83
N TYR A 335 -1.50 0.39 -24.94
CA TYR A 335 -0.74 1.59 -25.28
C TYR A 335 0.75 1.34 -25.15
N ALA A 336 1.56 1.86 -26.09
CA ALA A 336 3.03 1.70 -26.10
C ALA A 336 3.69 2.60 -25.05
N ARG A 337 3.30 2.44 -23.79
CA ARG A 337 3.81 3.20 -22.65
C ARG A 337 3.72 2.39 -21.36
N CYS A 338 4.52 2.77 -20.36
CA CYS A 338 4.27 2.29 -19.00
C CYS A 338 2.95 2.86 -18.46
N ILE A 339 2.33 2.13 -17.55
CA ILE A 339 1.11 2.59 -16.88
C ILE A 339 1.40 3.83 -16.01
N THR A 340 0.39 4.66 -15.81
CA THR A 340 0.42 5.82 -14.90
C THR A 340 0.33 5.38 -13.44
N VAL A 341 0.52 6.31 -12.52
CA VAL A 341 0.33 6.04 -11.08
C VAL A 341 -1.14 5.78 -10.77
N ARG A 342 -2.11 6.44 -11.46
CA ARG A 342 -3.53 6.15 -11.34
C ARG A 342 -3.87 4.72 -11.78
N GLU A 343 -3.31 4.29 -12.91
CA GLU A 343 -3.49 2.92 -13.37
C GLU A 343 -2.88 1.90 -12.38
N MET A 344 -1.71 2.21 -11.80
CA MET A 344 -1.14 1.40 -10.69
C MET A 344 -2.08 1.36 -9.48
N ALA A 345 -2.62 2.50 -9.07
CA ALA A 345 -3.53 2.61 -7.94
C ALA A 345 -4.79 1.76 -8.14
N ARG A 346 -5.39 1.80 -9.35
CA ARG A 346 -6.54 0.97 -9.72
C ARG A 346 -6.21 -0.53 -9.67
N LEU A 347 -5.05 -0.94 -10.21
CA LEU A 347 -4.58 -2.33 -10.15
C LEU A 347 -4.24 -2.79 -8.71
N HIS A 348 -4.13 -1.85 -7.79
CA HIS A 348 -3.87 -2.11 -6.37
C HIS A 348 -5.12 -2.02 -5.49
N GLY A 349 -6.25 -1.56 -6.03
CA GLY A 349 -7.51 -1.42 -5.31
C GLY A 349 -7.68 -0.09 -4.57
N PHE A 350 -6.95 0.96 -4.95
CA PHE A 350 -7.21 2.31 -4.46
C PHE A 350 -8.34 2.97 -5.26
N PRO A 351 -9.34 3.57 -4.61
CA PRO A 351 -10.39 4.32 -5.29
C PRO A 351 -9.86 5.62 -5.91
N ASP A 352 -10.60 6.19 -6.85
CA ASP A 352 -10.14 7.35 -7.64
C ASP A 352 -10.03 8.64 -6.83
N TRP A 353 -10.80 8.78 -5.76
CA TRP A 353 -10.69 9.90 -4.84
C TRP A 353 -9.37 9.90 -4.05
N PHE A 354 -8.75 8.72 -3.86
CA PHE A 354 -7.49 8.60 -3.14
C PHE A 354 -6.36 9.22 -3.96
N ARG A 355 -5.69 10.19 -3.39
CA ARG A 355 -4.61 10.92 -4.04
C ARG A 355 -3.26 10.33 -3.63
N LEU A 356 -2.36 10.35 -4.58
CA LEU A 356 -0.96 9.96 -4.42
C LEU A 356 -0.10 11.16 -4.78
N HIS A 357 1.17 11.12 -4.42
CA HIS A 357 2.10 12.21 -4.75
C HIS A 357 2.14 12.47 -6.25
N SER A 358 2.21 13.75 -6.64
CA SER A 358 2.13 14.19 -8.03
C SER A 358 3.23 13.63 -8.93
N THR A 359 4.42 13.37 -8.37
CA THR A 359 5.51 12.79 -9.14
C THR A 359 5.37 11.28 -9.33
N LYS A 360 5.76 10.79 -10.49
CA LYS A 360 5.69 9.36 -10.84
C LYS A 360 6.53 8.47 -9.93
N TRP A 361 7.64 9.01 -9.41
CA TRP A 361 8.53 8.23 -8.55
C TRP A 361 7.94 8.03 -7.15
N HIS A 362 7.57 9.12 -6.48
CA HIS A 362 6.95 9.03 -5.16
C HIS A 362 5.61 8.30 -5.20
N GLY A 363 4.72 8.66 -6.15
CA GLY A 363 3.41 8.02 -6.29
C GLY A 363 3.52 6.53 -6.58
N GLY A 364 4.41 6.12 -7.50
CA GLY A 364 4.66 4.71 -7.79
C GLY A 364 5.24 3.94 -6.59
N ARG A 365 6.11 4.58 -5.79
CA ARG A 365 6.66 4.02 -4.55
C ARG A 365 5.59 3.84 -3.49
N GLN A 366 4.68 4.80 -3.36
CA GLN A 366 3.55 4.75 -2.42
C GLN A 366 2.63 3.57 -2.72
N VAL A 367 2.24 3.37 -3.97
CA VAL A 367 1.46 2.19 -4.39
C VAL A 367 2.26 0.90 -4.18
N GLY A 368 3.53 0.86 -4.58
CA GLY A 368 4.36 -0.34 -4.49
C GLY A 368 4.63 -0.81 -3.06
N ASN A 369 4.66 0.10 -2.09
CA ASN A 369 4.82 -0.24 -0.67
C ASN A 369 3.51 -0.64 0.00
N ALA A 370 2.37 -0.16 -0.47
CA ALA A 370 1.09 -0.33 0.19
C ALA A 370 0.61 -1.80 0.25
N VAL A 371 -0.20 -2.09 1.24
CA VAL A 371 -1.09 -3.26 1.23
C VAL A 371 -2.36 -2.87 0.46
N PRO A 372 -2.87 -3.71 -0.45
CA PRO A 372 -4.09 -3.42 -1.19
C PRO A 372 -5.29 -3.17 -0.26
N PRO A 373 -5.98 -2.02 -0.38
CA PRO A 373 -7.09 -1.69 0.51
C PRO A 373 -8.21 -2.75 0.58
N PRO A 374 -8.60 -3.45 -0.51
CA PRO A 374 -9.61 -4.51 -0.41
C PRO A 374 -9.15 -5.70 0.45
N LEU A 375 -7.88 -6.10 0.37
CA LEU A 375 -7.31 -7.12 1.25
C LEU A 375 -7.26 -6.63 2.70
N ALA A 376 -6.78 -5.40 2.93
CA ALA A 376 -6.71 -4.79 4.26
C ALA A 376 -8.09 -4.67 4.91
N ARG A 377 -9.12 -4.32 4.14
CA ARG A 377 -10.52 -4.28 4.60
C ARG A 377 -11.02 -5.64 5.09
N LYS A 378 -10.70 -6.73 4.40
CA LYS A 378 -11.08 -8.08 4.82
C LYS A 378 -10.34 -8.51 6.09
N ILE A 379 -9.05 -8.20 6.20
CA ILE A 379 -8.26 -8.42 7.42
C ILE A 379 -8.87 -7.66 8.60
N ALA A 380 -9.17 -6.39 8.43
CA ALA A 380 -9.75 -5.54 9.48
C ALA A 380 -11.17 -5.97 9.88
N ALA A 381 -11.97 -6.50 8.96
CA ALA A 381 -13.31 -7.04 9.26
C ALA A 381 -13.24 -8.23 10.23
N GLU A 382 -12.27 -9.13 10.08
CA GLU A 382 -12.05 -10.23 11.03
C GLU A 382 -11.64 -9.71 12.42
N VAL A 383 -10.85 -8.63 12.47
CA VAL A 383 -10.52 -7.99 13.75
C VAL A 383 -11.77 -7.42 14.43
N ILE A 384 -12.66 -6.73 13.69
CA ILE A 384 -13.92 -6.20 14.22
C ILE A 384 -14.80 -7.33 14.77
N THR A 385 -14.88 -8.44 14.04
CA THR A 385 -15.63 -9.63 14.48
C THR A 385 -15.07 -10.19 15.77
N ALA A 386 -13.76 -10.34 15.87
CA ALA A 386 -13.08 -10.84 17.08
C ALA A 386 -13.26 -9.91 18.30
N LEU A 387 -13.35 -8.60 18.07
CA LEU A 387 -13.66 -7.61 19.11
C LEU A 387 -15.14 -7.66 19.57
N GLY A 388 -15.97 -8.48 18.94
CA GLY A 388 -17.41 -8.53 19.22
C GLY A 388 -18.15 -7.24 18.88
N LYS A 389 -17.63 -6.46 17.92
CA LYS A 389 -18.20 -5.17 17.52
C LYS A 389 -18.92 -5.29 16.19
N SER A 390 -19.88 -4.39 15.96
CA SER A 390 -20.52 -4.20 14.66
C SER A 390 -19.96 -2.94 14.00
N PRO A 391 -19.61 -2.99 12.72
CA PRO A 391 -19.11 -1.82 12.03
C PRO A 391 -20.19 -0.75 11.88
N ILE A 392 -19.82 0.51 12.04
CA ILE A 392 -20.73 1.67 11.99
C ILE A 392 -20.33 2.53 10.80
N LYS A 393 -21.31 2.87 9.96
CA LYS A 393 -21.10 3.86 8.90
C LYS A 393 -21.10 5.27 9.47
N PRO A 394 -20.10 6.11 9.13
CA PRO A 394 -20.15 7.53 9.39
C PRO A 394 -21.34 8.17 8.65
N THR A 395 -21.92 9.18 9.26
CA THR A 395 -23.02 9.96 8.64
C THR A 395 -22.53 11.23 7.98
N GLU A 396 -21.29 11.64 8.25
CA GLU A 396 -20.67 12.82 7.71
C GLU A 396 -19.78 12.50 6.51
N ALA A 397 -19.75 13.40 5.54
CA ALA A 397 -18.71 13.44 4.51
C ALA A 397 -17.59 14.37 4.99
N ILE A 398 -16.35 14.02 4.68
CA ILE A 398 -15.18 14.80 5.06
C ILE A 398 -14.47 15.37 3.83
N ASP A 399 -13.90 16.55 3.97
CA ASP A 399 -13.05 17.14 2.95
C ASP A 399 -11.66 16.45 2.97
N LEU A 400 -11.04 16.41 1.81
CA LEU A 400 -9.64 16.02 1.71
C LEU A 400 -8.74 17.13 2.28
N GLY A 401 -7.49 16.81 2.57
CA GLY A 401 -6.52 17.78 3.06
C GLY A 401 -6.12 18.84 2.05
N ASP A 402 -5.18 19.70 2.45
CA ASP A 402 -4.63 20.76 1.59
C ASP A 402 -3.88 20.14 0.39
N GLU A 403 -4.21 20.56 -0.83
CA GLU A 403 -3.61 20.05 -2.06
C GLU A 403 -2.10 20.30 -2.15
N THR A 404 -1.55 21.29 -1.45
CA THR A 404 -0.11 21.55 -1.40
C THR A 404 0.69 20.32 -0.91
N LEU A 405 0.08 19.51 -0.01
CA LEU A 405 0.66 18.27 0.49
C LEU A 405 0.99 17.25 -0.61
N LEU A 406 0.28 17.30 -1.74
CA LEU A 406 0.47 16.36 -2.86
C LEU A 406 1.73 16.64 -3.68
N TYR A 407 2.31 17.82 -3.54
CA TYR A 407 3.42 18.31 -4.34
C TYR A 407 4.71 18.46 -3.54
N MET A 408 4.65 18.32 -2.22
CA MET A 408 5.79 18.53 -1.32
C MET A 408 6.91 17.51 -1.60
N GLU A 409 8.03 17.99 -2.09
CA GLU A 409 9.26 17.22 -2.17
C GLU A 409 9.86 17.01 -0.76
N LEU A 410 10.84 16.12 -0.64
CA LEU A 410 11.38 15.68 0.65
C LEU A 410 11.79 16.83 1.59
N SER A 411 12.34 17.93 1.07
CA SER A 411 12.77 19.07 1.88
C SER A 411 11.59 19.87 2.40
N GLU A 412 10.61 20.14 1.53
CA GLU A 412 9.39 20.90 1.87
C GLU A 412 8.52 20.12 2.86
N ALA A 413 8.38 18.82 2.64
CA ALA A 413 7.65 17.95 3.54
C ALA A 413 8.33 17.85 4.93
N ALA A 414 9.66 17.75 4.98
CA ALA A 414 10.41 17.74 6.24
C ALA A 414 10.23 19.07 7.00
N GLU A 415 10.28 20.20 6.31
CA GLU A 415 10.03 21.52 6.88
C GLU A 415 8.57 21.66 7.39
N HIS A 416 7.58 21.23 6.58
CA HIS A 416 6.16 21.26 6.96
C HIS A 416 5.87 20.50 8.25
N PHE A 417 6.54 19.38 8.47
CA PHE A 417 6.38 18.56 9.66
C PHE A 417 7.38 18.92 10.79
N GLY A 418 8.30 19.85 10.58
CA GLY A 418 9.31 20.21 11.57
C GLY A 418 10.27 19.08 11.93
N VAL A 419 10.61 18.22 10.96
CA VAL A 419 11.52 17.10 11.15
C VAL A 419 12.80 17.26 10.32
N GLU A 420 13.88 16.60 10.77
CA GLU A 420 15.12 16.60 10.01
C GLU A 420 14.93 15.87 8.66
N LYS A 421 15.52 16.44 7.61
CA LYS A 421 15.53 15.80 6.29
C LYS A 421 16.28 14.48 6.38
N PRO A 422 15.66 13.34 6.01
CA PRO A 422 16.34 12.07 5.97
C PRO A 422 17.61 12.14 5.11
N SER A 423 18.77 11.83 5.69
CA SER A 423 20.03 11.90 4.97
C SER A 423 20.10 10.79 3.92
N SER A 424 20.00 11.13 2.64
CA SER A 424 20.37 10.22 1.57
C SER A 424 21.91 10.13 1.52
N ARG A 425 22.53 9.30 2.34
CA ARG A 425 23.94 8.95 2.17
C ARG A 425 24.06 8.19 0.85
N ARG A 426 24.47 8.90 -0.18
CA ARG A 426 24.92 8.29 -1.43
C ARG A 426 26.12 7.41 -1.09
N ASP A 427 25.99 6.10 -1.28
CA ASP A 427 27.12 5.20 -1.18
C ASP A 427 28.12 5.62 -2.29
N LYS A 428 29.22 6.27 -1.90
CA LYS A 428 30.22 6.85 -2.82
C LYS A 428 31.02 5.81 -3.63
N LYS A 429 30.62 4.54 -3.58
CA LYS A 429 31.36 3.42 -4.19
C LYS A 429 31.26 3.29 -5.70
N SER A 430 30.43 4.05 -6.42
CA SER A 430 30.48 4.02 -7.88
C SER A 430 30.66 5.43 -8.42
N GLY A 431 31.86 5.73 -8.90
CA GLY A 431 32.18 6.92 -9.72
C GLY A 431 31.54 6.91 -11.12
N ALA A 432 30.51 6.09 -11.35
CA ALA A 432 29.82 5.97 -12.62
C ALA A 432 29.01 7.23 -12.91
N LYS A 433 29.36 7.96 -13.98
CA LYS A 433 28.56 9.05 -14.54
C LYS A 433 27.16 8.53 -14.89
N LYS A 434 26.12 9.30 -14.52
CA LYS A 434 24.73 9.03 -14.88
C LYS A 434 24.60 9.00 -16.40
N ARG A 435 24.47 7.80 -17.00
CA ARG A 435 24.24 7.65 -18.45
C ARG A 435 22.84 8.16 -18.81
N LYS A 436 22.72 8.86 -19.93
CA LYS A 436 21.40 9.19 -20.47
C LYS A 436 20.66 7.90 -20.83
N GLN A 437 19.35 7.91 -20.73
CA GLN A 437 18.52 6.72 -21.03
C GLN A 437 18.79 6.21 -22.47
N SER A 438 18.94 7.12 -23.44
CA SER A 438 19.30 6.79 -24.83
C SER A 438 20.65 6.05 -24.97
N GLU A 439 21.66 6.45 -24.20
CA GLU A 439 22.97 5.79 -24.19
C GLU A 439 22.91 4.39 -23.58
N THR A 440 22.08 4.23 -22.54
CA THR A 440 21.85 2.94 -21.90
C THR A 440 21.11 1.98 -22.84
N GLU A 441 20.13 2.48 -23.57
CA GLU A 441 19.35 1.71 -24.56
C GLU A 441 20.23 1.30 -25.75
N ALA A 442 21.01 2.22 -26.31
CA ALA A 442 21.95 1.93 -27.40
C ALA A 442 22.99 0.85 -27.01
N SER A 443 23.56 0.96 -25.80
CA SER A 443 24.50 -0.03 -25.26
C SER A 443 23.88 -1.42 -25.05
N ARG A 444 22.60 -1.49 -24.70
CA ARG A 444 21.89 -2.76 -24.52
C ARG A 444 21.50 -3.39 -25.86
N LEU A 445 21.08 -2.60 -26.84
CA LEU A 445 20.79 -3.06 -28.19
C LEU A 445 22.03 -3.63 -28.90
N SER A 446 23.19 -2.99 -28.73
CA SER A 446 24.44 -3.51 -29.28
C SER A 446 24.84 -4.86 -28.68
N ARG A 447 24.63 -5.07 -27.38
CA ARG A 447 24.89 -6.35 -26.72
C ARG A 447 23.96 -7.48 -27.20
N LEU A 448 22.68 -7.17 -27.46
CA LEU A 448 21.73 -8.17 -27.99
C LEU A 448 22.07 -8.59 -29.42
N ARG A 449 22.55 -7.67 -30.26
CA ARG A 449 23.03 -8.00 -31.60
C ARG A 449 24.26 -8.92 -31.59
N LEU A 450 25.13 -8.81 -30.58
CA LEU A 450 26.31 -9.67 -30.41
C LEU A 450 25.96 -11.08 -29.83
N ILE A 451 24.79 -11.26 -29.25
CA ILE A 451 24.35 -12.54 -28.67
C ILE A 451 23.51 -13.34 -29.68
N ASN A 452 22.84 -12.64 -30.62
CA ASN A 452 21.94 -13.25 -31.61
C ASN A 452 22.51 -13.31 -33.04
N GLY A 453 23.76 -12.93 -33.26
CA GLY A 453 24.57 -13.10 -34.48
C GLY A 453 25.75 -14.02 -34.20
#